data_66e43f1d50f915cf722852992ca1de4e
#
_entry.id   66e43f1d50f915cf722852992ca1de4e
#
_cell.length_a   1.000
_cell.length_b   1.000
_cell.length_c   1.000
_cell.angle_alpha   90.00
_cell.angle_beta   90.00
_cell.angle_gamma   90.00
#
_symmetry.space_group_name_H-M   'P 1'
#
loop_
_entity.id
_entity.type
_entity.pdbx_description
1 polymer ?
#
loop_
_entity_poly.entity_id
_entity_poly.type
_entity_poly.pdbx_seq_one_letter_code
_entity_poly.pdbx_strand_id
1 'polypeptide(L)'
;MTSELVIDVQQKEISIALLEDKNLVEYQNEPRSASFSVGNIYVAKVKKLMPGLNASFVDVGYERDAFLHYLDLGSQFNSYEKYIKQVQSDRKKLYPFAKAMRLPDLKKDGSVQSELQQGQEVLVQIVKEPISTKGPRLTCELSFAGRYLVLIPFDDKVSVSSKIKSGEERARLKQLIHSIKPKNVGVIVRTVAEGKRVAELDTELKVLMKRWEDAIKKVQETQKRPQLVYEETSRVVAMLRDLFNPSYENIYVNDEEVYKEVKHYVTLIAPEKANIVKLYKGTVPIFDNFNVTKQIKSSFGKIVNYKHGAYLIIEHTEALHVVDVNSGNRTRSNNGQEANALDVNLGAADELARQLRLRDMGGIIVVDFIDMSLAEDRQILYERMCKNMQKDRARHNILPLSKFGLMQITRQRVRPAMDVNVEETCPTCFGKGKIKSSILFTDQLENKIDKLVNKIGIKNFYLHVHPYVAAYINQGIFSLKRKWQMKYGFGVHVVSSQKMAFLQYEFYDSKKEFIDMKEESET
;
A
#
# COMPACT_ATOMS: atom_id res chain seq x y z
N MET A 1 25.48 0.36 -11.40
CA MET A 1 24.06 0.15 -11.14
C MET A 1 23.41 1.52 -11.11
N THR A 2 22.64 1.83 -12.13
CA THR A 2 21.97 3.12 -12.27
C THR A 2 20.62 3.07 -11.57
N SER A 3 20.30 4.06 -10.73
CA SER A 3 19.01 4.15 -10.06
C SER A 3 18.27 5.40 -10.56
N GLU A 4 17.06 5.21 -11.05
CA GLU A 4 16.19 6.28 -11.56
C GLU A 4 14.84 6.25 -10.84
N LEU A 5 14.33 7.42 -10.49
CA LEU A 5 13.01 7.57 -9.90
C LEU A 5 12.09 8.24 -10.91
N VAL A 6 10.94 7.64 -11.16
CA VAL A 6 9.92 8.17 -12.07
C VAL A 6 8.65 8.44 -11.27
N ILE A 7 8.21 9.68 -11.27
CA ILE A 7 7.04 10.16 -10.50
C ILE A 7 5.98 10.60 -11.49
N ASP A 8 4.86 9.89 -11.50
CA ASP A 8 3.67 10.18 -12.28
C ASP A 8 2.61 10.80 -11.40
N VAL A 9 2.31 12.08 -11.62
CA VAL A 9 1.33 12.85 -10.88
C VAL A 9 0.07 12.95 -11.71
N GLN A 10 -1.01 12.36 -11.25
CA GLN A 10 -2.34 12.42 -11.83
C GLN A 10 -3.29 13.24 -10.96
N GLN A 11 -4.50 13.50 -11.43
CA GLN A 11 -5.46 14.34 -10.69
C GLN A 11 -5.81 13.78 -9.30
N LYS A 12 -5.92 12.46 -9.16
CA LYS A 12 -6.35 11.79 -7.92
C LYS A 12 -5.23 11.12 -7.16
N GLU A 13 -4.14 10.75 -7.84
CA GLU A 13 -3.09 9.91 -7.28
C GLU A 13 -1.70 10.31 -7.76
N ILE A 14 -0.70 9.93 -7.00
CA ILE A 14 0.72 10.07 -7.34
C ILE A 14 1.32 8.66 -7.31
N SER A 15 1.82 8.25 -8.45
CA SER A 15 2.50 6.97 -8.60
C SER A 15 4.00 7.17 -8.69
N ILE A 16 4.77 6.38 -7.94
CA ILE A 16 6.22 6.50 -7.87
C ILE A 16 6.83 5.15 -8.18
N ALA A 17 7.71 5.12 -9.17
CA ALA A 17 8.42 3.94 -9.62
C ALA A 17 9.93 4.12 -9.43
N LEU A 18 10.58 3.18 -8.75
CA LEU A 18 12.02 3.08 -8.67
C LEU A 18 12.52 2.05 -9.67
N LEU A 19 13.41 2.49 -10.54
CA LEU A 19 14.09 1.65 -11.52
C LEU A 19 15.54 1.45 -11.12
N GLU A 20 16.01 0.21 -11.09
CA GLU A 20 17.44 -0.15 -11.01
C GLU A 20 17.83 -0.81 -12.34
N ASP A 21 18.81 -0.22 -13.04
CA ASP A 21 19.22 -0.65 -14.40
C ASP A 21 18.03 -0.86 -15.34
N LYS A 22 17.06 0.09 -15.31
CA LYS A 22 15.78 0.10 -16.06
C LYS A 22 14.75 -0.97 -15.65
N ASN A 23 15.04 -1.77 -14.63
CA ASN A 23 14.08 -2.73 -14.08
C ASN A 23 13.31 -2.13 -12.91
N LEU A 24 12.00 -2.28 -12.93
CA LEU A 24 11.12 -1.82 -11.85
C LEU A 24 11.33 -2.67 -10.59
N VAL A 25 11.79 -2.04 -9.51
CA VAL A 25 12.10 -2.71 -8.24
C VAL A 25 11.22 -2.27 -7.07
N GLU A 26 10.69 -1.05 -7.12
CA GLU A 26 9.70 -0.57 -6.15
C GLU A 26 8.64 0.25 -6.88
N TYR A 27 7.38 0.06 -6.51
CA TYR A 27 6.25 0.82 -7.02
C TYR A 27 5.37 1.24 -5.84
N GLN A 28 4.87 2.45 -5.88
CA GLN A 28 3.96 2.99 -4.86
C GLN A 28 2.92 3.86 -5.54
N ASN A 29 1.68 3.72 -5.10
CA ASN A 29 0.58 4.54 -5.55
C ASN A 29 -0.10 5.16 -4.33
N GLU A 30 -0.20 6.48 -4.29
CA GLU A 30 -0.67 7.25 -3.16
C GLU A 30 -1.68 8.30 -3.62
N PRO A 31 -2.76 8.58 -2.87
CA PRO A 31 -3.67 9.64 -3.23
C PRO A 31 -2.96 11.02 -3.22
N ARG A 32 -3.24 11.87 -4.21
CA ARG A 32 -2.61 13.20 -4.36
C ARG A 32 -2.94 14.13 -3.19
N SER A 33 -4.16 14.10 -2.70
CA SER A 33 -4.61 14.89 -1.55
C SER A 33 -4.98 13.96 -0.41
N ALA A 34 -4.17 13.94 0.61
CA ALA A 34 -4.53 13.31 1.86
C ALA A 34 -4.54 14.36 2.97
N SER A 35 -5.63 15.11 3.05
CA SER A 35 -6.02 15.69 4.34
C SER A 35 -6.11 14.51 5.33
N PHE A 36 -5.46 14.59 6.45
CA PHE A 36 -5.36 13.51 7.46
C PHE A 36 -4.30 12.44 7.19
N SER A 37 -3.17 12.85 6.56
CA SER A 37 -2.00 11.98 6.38
C SER A 37 -1.29 11.66 7.69
N VAL A 38 -0.62 10.50 7.73
CA VAL A 38 0.29 10.14 8.81
C VAL A 38 1.34 11.24 9.01
N GLY A 39 1.56 11.64 10.28
CA GLY A 39 2.50 12.71 10.64
C GLY A 39 1.83 14.07 10.84
N ASN A 40 0.65 14.34 10.27
CA ASN A 40 -0.07 15.58 10.48
C ASN A 40 -0.47 15.76 11.95
N ILE A 41 -0.28 16.97 12.48
CA ILE A 41 -0.59 17.29 13.87
C ILE A 41 -1.75 18.28 13.94
N TYR A 42 -2.71 17.95 14.78
CA TYR A 42 -3.93 18.74 15.02
C TYR A 42 -4.05 19.15 16.46
N VAL A 43 -4.59 20.36 16.69
CA VAL A 43 -5.26 20.67 17.95
C VAL A 43 -6.73 20.28 17.78
N ALA A 44 -7.18 19.35 18.59
CA ALA A 44 -8.47 18.70 18.43
C ALA A 44 -9.22 18.63 19.76
N LYS A 45 -10.50 18.28 19.73
CA LYS A 45 -11.34 18.15 20.94
C LYS A 45 -11.74 16.70 21.18
N VAL A 46 -11.63 16.27 22.43
CA VAL A 46 -12.15 14.98 22.88
C VAL A 46 -13.67 15.02 22.82
N LYS A 47 -14.29 14.19 21.98
CA LYS A 47 -15.76 14.10 21.85
C LYS A 47 -16.37 13.14 22.86
N LYS A 48 -15.77 11.97 23.03
CA LYS A 48 -16.34 10.91 23.85
C LYS A 48 -15.24 10.05 24.47
N LEU A 49 -15.40 9.68 25.72
CA LEU A 49 -14.57 8.68 26.39
C LEU A 49 -15.22 7.29 26.29
N MET A 50 -14.40 6.27 26.08
CA MET A 50 -14.79 4.86 25.97
C MET A 50 -14.02 4.02 27.01
N PRO A 51 -14.48 3.99 28.27
CA PRO A 51 -13.76 3.30 29.35
C PRO A 51 -13.53 1.82 29.09
N GLY A 52 -14.50 1.12 28.50
CA GLY A 52 -14.39 -0.30 28.20
C GLY A 52 -13.30 -0.65 27.15
N LEU A 53 -12.85 0.35 26.38
CA LEU A 53 -11.74 0.20 25.43
C LEU A 53 -10.47 0.90 25.91
N ASN A 54 -10.51 1.54 27.08
CA ASN A 54 -9.48 2.45 27.57
C ASN A 54 -9.01 3.45 26.50
N ALA A 55 -9.97 4.09 25.82
CA ALA A 55 -9.74 4.94 24.66
C ALA A 55 -10.70 6.14 24.61
N SER A 56 -10.44 7.09 23.73
CA SER A 56 -11.31 8.23 23.46
C SER A 56 -11.52 8.41 21.94
N PHE A 57 -12.62 9.04 21.57
CA PHE A 57 -12.88 9.56 20.25
C PHE A 57 -12.63 11.06 20.22
N VAL A 58 -11.87 11.50 19.22
CA VAL A 58 -11.38 12.87 19.09
C VAL A 58 -11.80 13.43 17.74
N ASP A 59 -12.27 14.68 17.74
CA ASP A 59 -12.63 15.41 16.52
C ASP A 59 -11.40 16.08 15.92
N VAL A 60 -10.96 15.60 14.79
CA VAL A 60 -9.87 16.16 13.97
C VAL A 60 -10.39 16.85 12.70
N GLY A 61 -11.74 16.92 12.52
CA GLY A 61 -12.38 17.49 11.32
C GLY A 61 -12.60 16.51 10.19
N TYR A 62 -12.39 15.23 10.42
CA TYR A 62 -12.74 14.16 9.47
C TYR A 62 -14.20 13.73 9.67
N GLU A 63 -14.83 13.14 8.64
CA GLU A 63 -16.23 12.67 8.70
C GLU A 63 -16.51 11.70 9.87
N ARG A 64 -15.50 10.93 10.26
CA ARG A 64 -15.54 9.98 11.38
C ARG A 64 -14.58 10.42 12.47
N ASP A 65 -15.02 10.28 13.73
CA ASP A 65 -14.18 10.60 14.87
C ASP A 65 -12.92 9.74 14.90
N ALA A 66 -11.80 10.37 15.23
CA ALA A 66 -10.50 9.72 15.30
C ALA A 66 -10.35 8.94 16.63
N PHE A 67 -9.64 7.83 16.59
CA PHE A 67 -9.42 6.94 17.73
C PHE A 67 -8.09 7.23 18.43
N LEU A 68 -8.14 7.47 19.74
CA LEU A 68 -6.99 7.70 20.61
C LEU A 68 -7.06 6.75 21.81
N HIS A 69 -6.15 5.76 21.83
CA HIS A 69 -6.05 4.80 22.94
C HIS A 69 -5.22 5.39 24.09
N TYR A 70 -5.47 4.95 25.34
CA TYR A 70 -4.71 5.40 26.52
C TYR A 70 -3.19 5.28 26.33
N LEU A 71 -2.71 4.14 25.83
CA LEU A 71 -1.28 3.93 25.58
C LEU A 71 -0.70 4.86 24.51
N ASP A 72 -1.54 5.39 23.62
CA ASP A 72 -1.13 6.34 22.58
C ASP A 72 -1.07 7.80 23.12
N LEU A 73 -1.45 8.06 24.38
CA LEU A 73 -1.21 9.35 25.04
C LEU A 73 0.30 9.60 25.23
N GLY A 74 1.05 8.52 25.42
CA GLY A 74 2.47 8.59 25.68
C GLY A 74 2.83 9.03 27.08
N SER A 75 4.05 8.72 27.50
CA SER A 75 4.52 9.00 28.86
C SER A 75 4.55 10.49 29.21
N GLN A 76 4.72 11.36 28.21
CA GLN A 76 4.92 12.80 28.40
C GLN A 76 3.62 13.63 28.26
N PHE A 77 2.46 13.00 28.20
CA PHE A 77 1.18 13.66 27.96
C PHE A 77 0.91 14.86 28.89
N ASN A 78 1.12 14.69 30.18
CA ASN A 78 0.89 15.78 31.18
C ASN A 78 1.82 16.98 30.94
N SER A 79 3.04 16.74 30.51
CA SER A 79 3.99 17.80 30.15
C SER A 79 3.53 18.57 28.90
N TYR A 80 3.03 17.87 27.88
CA TYR A 80 2.44 18.49 26.69
C TYR A 80 1.22 19.32 27.03
N GLU A 81 0.28 18.76 27.78
CA GLU A 81 -0.96 19.44 28.14
C GLU A 81 -0.70 20.75 28.88
N LYS A 82 0.17 20.69 29.90
CA LYS A 82 0.56 21.88 30.66
C LYS A 82 1.20 22.94 29.78
N TYR A 83 2.11 22.54 28.87
CA TYR A 83 2.78 23.46 27.98
C TYR A 83 1.80 24.12 27.01
N ILE A 84 0.89 23.36 26.40
CA ILE A 84 -0.12 23.88 25.48
C ILE A 84 -1.05 24.88 26.18
N LYS A 85 -1.50 24.60 27.42
CA LYS A 85 -2.27 25.54 28.22
C LYS A 85 -1.50 26.84 28.50
N GLN A 86 -0.20 26.77 28.73
CA GLN A 86 0.64 27.96 28.92
C GLN A 86 0.79 28.76 27.61
N VAL A 87 0.99 28.09 26.49
CA VAL A 87 1.08 28.73 25.15
C VAL A 87 -0.22 29.43 24.79
N GLN A 88 -1.35 28.85 25.10
CA GLN A 88 -2.67 29.42 24.81
C GLN A 88 -3.07 30.57 25.75
N SER A 89 -2.53 30.61 26.97
CA SER A 89 -2.85 31.64 27.97
C SER A 89 -2.23 33.01 27.66
N ASP A 90 -1.05 33.05 27.03
CA ASP A 90 -0.35 34.29 26.67
C ASP A 90 -0.22 34.39 25.11
N ARG A 91 -1.06 35.21 24.50
CA ARG A 91 -1.06 35.41 23.05
C ARG A 91 0.00 36.38 22.55
N LYS A 92 0.60 37.17 23.45
CA LYS A 92 1.56 38.20 23.04
C LYS A 92 2.99 37.65 22.97
N LYS A 93 3.31 36.63 23.76
CA LYS A 93 4.66 36.08 23.84
C LYS A 93 4.64 34.56 23.82
N LEU A 94 5.34 33.98 22.86
CA LEU A 94 5.51 32.53 22.80
C LEU A 94 6.29 32.05 24.04
N TYR A 95 5.71 31.10 24.79
CA TYR A 95 6.39 30.52 25.93
C TYR A 95 7.59 29.68 25.46
N PRO A 96 8.84 30.00 25.89
CA PRO A 96 10.01 29.30 25.36
C PRO A 96 10.01 27.82 25.73
N PHE A 97 10.13 26.95 24.75
CA PHE A 97 10.16 25.50 24.95
C PHE A 97 11.24 25.04 25.93
N ALA A 98 12.42 25.68 25.92
CA ALA A 98 13.51 25.39 26.86
C ALA A 98 13.15 25.62 28.35
N LYS A 99 12.11 26.42 28.61
CA LYS A 99 11.56 26.69 29.96
C LYS A 99 10.37 25.79 30.30
N ALA A 100 9.92 24.96 29.39
CA ALA A 100 8.82 24.05 29.62
C ALA A 100 9.15 23.07 30.77
N MET A 101 8.23 22.95 31.70
CA MET A 101 8.38 22.07 32.86
C MET A 101 8.00 20.65 32.49
N ARG A 102 8.91 19.71 32.71
CA ARG A 102 8.62 18.30 32.62
C ARG A 102 7.88 17.81 33.84
N LEU A 103 6.76 17.15 33.64
CA LEU A 103 5.97 16.50 34.67
C LEU A 103 6.29 15.00 34.75
N PRO A 104 5.90 14.32 35.85
CA PRO A 104 6.06 12.87 35.94
C PRO A 104 5.38 12.14 34.78
N ASP A 105 6.03 11.09 34.34
CA ASP A 105 5.57 10.25 33.23
C ASP A 105 4.23 9.57 33.58
N LEU A 106 3.33 9.43 32.61
CA LEU A 106 2.11 8.64 32.73
C LEU A 106 2.42 7.18 33.04
N LYS A 107 1.65 6.57 33.93
CA LYS A 107 1.74 5.13 34.20
C LYS A 107 1.12 4.34 33.06
N LYS A 108 1.70 3.19 32.70
CA LYS A 108 1.19 2.33 31.62
C LYS A 108 -0.14 1.65 31.94
N ASP A 109 -0.43 1.45 33.22
CA ASP A 109 -1.62 0.79 33.77
C ASP A 109 -2.75 1.77 34.16
N GLY A 110 -2.68 3.01 33.69
CA GLY A 110 -3.68 4.04 33.96
C GLY A 110 -4.95 3.91 33.10
N SER A 111 -5.88 4.84 33.33
CA SER A 111 -7.17 4.90 32.64
C SER A 111 -7.34 6.18 31.85
N VAL A 112 -7.99 6.11 30.70
CA VAL A 112 -8.33 7.30 29.91
C VAL A 112 -9.21 8.30 30.70
N GLN A 113 -10.03 7.82 31.61
CA GLN A 113 -10.91 8.67 32.43
C GLN A 113 -10.17 9.52 33.45
N SER A 114 -8.98 9.09 33.92
CA SER A 114 -8.16 9.89 34.84
C SER A 114 -7.42 11.02 34.15
N GLU A 115 -7.15 10.88 32.85
CA GLU A 115 -6.27 11.79 32.10
C GLU A 115 -7.01 12.71 31.14
N LEU A 116 -8.15 12.27 30.61
CA LEU A 116 -8.91 13.01 29.60
C LEU A 116 -10.33 13.35 30.09
N GLN A 117 -10.83 14.50 29.65
CA GLN A 117 -12.20 14.93 29.85
C GLN A 117 -12.88 15.22 28.50
N GLN A 118 -14.20 15.03 28.46
CA GLN A 118 -14.98 15.39 27.29
C GLN A 118 -14.90 16.91 27.04
N GLY A 119 -14.67 17.31 25.80
CA GLY A 119 -14.49 18.71 25.42
C GLY A 119 -13.07 19.25 25.61
N GLN A 120 -12.16 18.48 26.22
CA GLN A 120 -10.75 18.86 26.40
C GLN A 120 -10.06 19.01 25.05
N GLU A 121 -9.25 20.04 24.92
CA GLU A 121 -8.36 20.22 23.77
C GLU A 121 -7.09 19.38 23.96
N VAL A 122 -6.72 18.65 22.91
CA VAL A 122 -5.52 17.81 22.89
C VAL A 122 -4.73 18.06 21.61
N LEU A 123 -3.40 18.02 21.73
CA LEU A 123 -2.50 18.05 20.59
C LEU A 123 -2.21 16.61 20.17
N VAL A 124 -2.61 16.25 18.95
CA VAL A 124 -2.58 14.86 18.47
C VAL A 124 -1.94 14.75 17.10
N GLN A 125 -1.23 13.67 16.88
CA GLN A 125 -0.64 13.32 15.58
C GLN A 125 -1.31 12.08 15.01
N ILE A 126 -1.54 12.07 13.69
CA ILE A 126 -2.09 10.92 12.99
C ILE A 126 -0.98 9.86 12.81
N VAL A 127 -1.22 8.63 13.30
CA VAL A 127 -0.33 7.47 13.13
C VAL A 127 -0.85 6.45 12.14
N LYS A 128 -2.17 6.44 11.89
CA LYS A 128 -2.80 5.68 10.81
C LYS A 128 -3.89 6.50 10.18
N GLU A 129 -3.90 6.50 8.87
CA GLU A 129 -4.92 7.18 8.07
C GLU A 129 -6.28 6.52 8.22
N PRO A 130 -7.37 7.24 7.94
CA PRO A 130 -8.70 6.67 7.92
C PRO A 130 -8.79 5.57 6.85
N ILE A 131 -9.43 4.45 7.16
CA ILE A 131 -9.61 3.32 6.23
C ILE A 131 -11.08 2.94 6.22
N SER A 132 -11.70 2.97 5.03
CA SER A 132 -13.10 2.57 4.84
C SER A 132 -14.04 3.28 5.82
N THR A 133 -14.63 2.55 6.75
CA THR A 133 -15.62 3.05 7.73
C THR A 133 -15.00 3.54 9.05
N LYS A 134 -13.66 3.48 9.21
CA LYS A 134 -12.95 3.83 10.43
C LYS A 134 -12.24 5.17 10.31
N GLY A 135 -12.38 6.02 11.34
CA GLY A 135 -11.60 7.26 11.46
C GLY A 135 -10.11 7.02 11.68
N PRO A 136 -9.28 8.07 11.58
CA PRO A 136 -7.84 7.96 11.77
C PRO A 136 -7.48 7.52 13.20
N ARG A 137 -6.32 6.86 13.36
CA ARG A 137 -5.73 6.59 14.68
C ARG A 137 -4.75 7.68 15.06
N LEU A 138 -4.81 8.10 16.30
CA LEU A 138 -4.04 9.22 16.84
C LEU A 138 -3.03 8.76 17.88
N THR A 139 -2.02 9.62 18.11
CA THR A 139 -1.13 9.58 19.27
C THR A 139 -0.87 11.00 19.79
N CYS A 140 -0.60 11.13 21.08
CA CYS A 140 -0.05 12.36 21.67
C CYS A 140 1.49 12.30 21.80
N GLU A 141 2.13 11.19 21.45
CA GLU A 141 3.59 11.12 21.30
C GLU A 141 4.00 11.76 19.98
N LEU A 142 4.19 13.07 19.99
CA LEU A 142 4.51 13.82 18.80
C LEU A 142 5.94 13.54 18.32
N SER A 143 6.10 13.42 17.01
CA SER A 143 7.40 13.21 16.40
C SER A 143 7.54 14.01 15.09
N PHE A 144 8.73 14.55 14.85
CA PHE A 144 9.07 15.26 13.62
C PHE A 144 10.18 14.48 12.90
N ALA A 145 9.81 13.86 11.79
CA ALA A 145 10.73 13.00 11.07
C ALA A 145 11.62 13.81 10.11
N GLY A 146 12.94 13.71 10.32
CA GLY A 146 13.98 14.15 9.39
C GLY A 146 14.58 12.98 8.61
N ARG A 147 15.63 13.27 7.84
CA ARG A 147 16.38 12.26 7.09
C ARG A 147 17.29 11.42 8.00
N TYR A 148 18.03 12.08 8.87
CA TYR A 148 19.00 11.48 9.79
C TYR A 148 18.43 11.28 11.17
N LEU A 149 17.56 12.17 11.61
CA LEU A 149 17.03 12.29 12.96
C LEU A 149 15.52 12.28 12.99
N VAL A 150 14.95 11.79 14.10
CA VAL A 150 13.56 12.05 14.47
C VAL A 150 13.57 12.80 15.80
N LEU A 151 12.94 13.96 15.82
CA LEU A 151 12.81 14.78 17.02
C LEU A 151 11.54 14.42 17.76
N ILE A 152 11.65 14.24 19.09
CA ILE A 152 10.54 13.97 20.01
C ILE A 152 10.55 15.04 21.09
N PRO A 153 9.59 15.98 21.07
CA PRO A 153 9.52 16.98 22.14
C PRO A 153 9.22 16.34 23.50
N PHE A 154 9.65 16.96 24.58
CA PHE A 154 9.51 16.52 25.99
C PHE A 154 10.16 15.17 26.35
N ASP A 155 10.87 14.52 25.45
CA ASP A 155 11.72 13.39 25.78
C ASP A 155 13.18 13.86 25.98
N ASP A 156 13.99 13.12 26.74
CA ASP A 156 15.41 13.40 26.90
C ASP A 156 16.29 12.29 26.35
N LYS A 157 15.68 11.20 25.91
CA LYS A 157 16.39 10.01 25.46
C LYS A 157 17.02 10.23 24.08
N VAL A 158 18.24 9.71 23.91
CA VAL A 158 18.85 9.56 22.61
C VAL A 158 18.92 8.08 22.28
N SER A 159 18.18 7.70 21.27
CA SER A 159 18.13 6.33 20.74
C SER A 159 18.81 6.26 19.37
N VAL A 160 19.55 5.19 19.12
CA VAL A 160 20.20 4.96 17.82
C VAL A 160 19.62 3.70 17.20
N SER A 161 19.33 3.75 15.90
CA SER A 161 18.75 2.62 15.15
C SER A 161 19.56 1.33 15.39
N SER A 162 18.86 0.25 15.72
CA SER A 162 19.46 -1.08 15.91
C SER A 162 20.01 -1.69 14.61
N LYS A 163 19.70 -1.10 13.46
CA LYS A 163 20.22 -1.50 12.15
C LYS A 163 21.68 -1.07 11.94
N ILE A 164 22.19 -0.09 12.70
CA ILE A 164 23.61 0.26 12.74
C ILE A 164 24.32 -0.82 13.56
N LYS A 165 25.06 -1.70 12.89
CA LYS A 165 25.68 -2.88 13.50
C LYS A 165 26.90 -2.53 14.36
N SER A 166 27.69 -1.52 13.96
CA SER A 166 28.90 -1.11 14.70
C SER A 166 28.54 -0.49 16.05
N GLY A 167 29.01 -1.12 17.13
CA GLY A 167 28.83 -0.60 18.49
C GLY A 167 29.56 0.74 18.71
N GLU A 168 30.74 0.91 18.11
CA GLU A 168 31.53 2.15 18.16
C GLU A 168 30.80 3.30 17.48
N GLU A 169 30.24 3.07 16.30
CA GLU A 169 29.50 4.08 15.55
C GLU A 169 28.20 4.49 16.30
N ARG A 170 27.52 3.53 16.90
CA ARG A 170 26.35 3.83 17.74
C ARG A 170 26.71 4.69 18.94
N ALA A 171 27.82 4.41 19.61
CA ALA A 171 28.32 5.20 20.72
C ALA A 171 28.72 6.61 20.27
N ARG A 172 29.44 6.72 19.14
CA ARG A 172 29.84 8.00 18.52
C ARG A 172 28.62 8.87 18.21
N LEU A 173 27.64 8.34 17.47
CA LEU A 173 26.43 9.07 17.11
C LEU A 173 25.64 9.50 18.36
N LYS A 174 25.52 8.63 19.36
CA LYS A 174 24.85 8.97 20.62
C LYS A 174 25.54 10.13 21.33
N GLN A 175 26.87 10.11 21.41
CA GLN A 175 27.65 11.18 22.03
C GLN A 175 27.54 12.50 21.26
N LEU A 176 27.61 12.46 19.92
CA LEU A 176 27.43 13.65 19.08
C LEU A 176 26.06 14.29 19.31
N ILE A 177 24.99 13.50 19.31
CA ILE A 177 23.65 14.06 19.54
C ILE A 177 23.50 14.61 20.94
N HIS A 178 24.05 13.98 21.96
CA HIS A 178 24.04 14.52 23.32
C HIS A 178 24.72 15.90 23.42
N SER A 179 25.75 16.17 22.60
CA SER A 179 26.47 17.44 22.61
C SER A 179 25.71 18.59 21.94
N ILE A 180 24.79 18.30 21.02
CA ILE A 180 24.08 19.33 20.22
C ILE A 180 22.59 19.46 20.57
N LYS A 181 21.97 18.44 21.19
CA LYS A 181 20.55 18.47 21.46
C LYS A 181 20.18 19.49 22.55
N PRO A 182 19.07 20.24 22.38
CA PRO A 182 18.51 21.09 23.42
C PRO A 182 17.97 20.26 24.61
N LYS A 183 17.71 20.94 25.71
CA LYS A 183 16.94 20.37 26.84
C LYS A 183 15.51 20.06 26.40
N ASN A 184 14.89 19.06 27.02
CA ASN A 184 13.52 18.63 26.75
C ASN A 184 13.28 18.09 25.32
N VAL A 185 14.33 17.64 24.65
CA VAL A 185 14.24 17.05 23.30
C VAL A 185 14.85 15.66 23.30
N GLY A 186 14.04 14.68 22.94
CA GLY A 186 14.51 13.34 22.58
C GLY A 186 14.84 13.26 21.10
N VAL A 187 15.81 12.41 20.76
CA VAL A 187 16.23 12.21 19.38
C VAL A 187 16.41 10.74 19.08
N ILE A 188 15.80 10.28 17.99
CA ILE A 188 16.09 8.96 17.40
C ILE A 188 16.99 9.16 16.20
N VAL A 189 18.17 8.53 16.23
CA VAL A 189 19.12 8.54 15.12
C VAL A 189 18.78 7.41 14.15
N ARG A 190 18.53 7.76 12.89
CA ARG A 190 18.17 6.82 11.83
C ARG A 190 19.41 6.17 11.23
N THR A 191 19.27 5.06 10.54
CA THR A 191 20.36 4.30 9.91
C THR A 191 21.15 5.16 8.90
N VAL A 192 20.48 6.05 8.18
CA VAL A 192 21.08 6.94 7.18
C VAL A 192 22.10 7.94 7.79
N ALA A 193 22.07 8.10 9.11
CA ALA A 193 23.02 8.96 9.84
C ALA A 193 24.41 8.32 10.03
N GLU A 194 24.57 7.03 9.70
CA GLU A 194 25.87 6.34 9.79
C GLU A 194 26.95 7.08 8.99
N GLY A 195 28.10 7.31 9.60
CA GLY A 195 29.22 8.05 9.00
C GLY A 195 29.03 9.57 8.87
N LYS A 196 27.89 10.15 9.28
CA LYS A 196 27.62 11.58 9.15
C LYS A 196 28.40 12.42 10.15
N ARG A 197 28.72 13.65 9.72
CA ARG A 197 29.42 14.64 10.54
C ARG A 197 28.44 15.38 11.46
N VAL A 198 28.94 15.89 12.58
CA VAL A 198 28.15 16.64 13.55
C VAL A 198 27.43 17.85 12.93
N ALA A 199 28.07 18.55 12.00
CA ALA A 199 27.45 19.72 11.34
C ALA A 199 26.19 19.38 10.53
N GLU A 200 26.15 18.21 9.88
CA GLU A 200 24.97 17.76 9.13
C GLU A 200 23.82 17.43 10.08
N LEU A 201 24.13 16.77 11.21
CA LEU A 201 23.15 16.40 12.23
C LEU A 201 22.61 17.63 12.98
N ASP A 202 23.47 18.60 13.31
CA ASP A 202 23.09 19.86 13.96
C ASP A 202 22.19 20.71 13.06
N THR A 203 22.52 20.79 11.77
CA THR A 203 21.70 21.52 10.79
C THR A 203 20.31 20.93 10.70
N GLU A 204 20.19 19.60 10.61
CA GLU A 204 18.87 18.94 10.57
C GLU A 204 18.11 19.12 11.88
N LEU A 205 18.79 18.99 13.03
CA LEU A 205 18.15 19.18 14.34
C LEU A 205 17.55 20.58 14.48
N LYS A 206 18.25 21.62 14.01
CA LYS A 206 17.75 23.01 13.97
C LYS A 206 16.51 23.15 13.08
N VAL A 207 16.49 22.51 11.93
CA VAL A 207 15.31 22.50 11.04
C VAL A 207 14.12 21.83 11.72
N LEU A 208 14.34 20.69 12.38
CA LEU A 208 13.26 19.99 13.11
C LEU A 208 12.75 20.80 14.30
N MET A 209 13.63 21.46 15.03
CA MET A 209 13.25 22.39 16.12
C MET A 209 12.39 23.54 15.61
N LYS A 210 12.77 24.13 14.46
CA LYS A 210 11.98 25.19 13.84
C LYS A 210 10.57 24.69 13.45
N ARG A 211 10.44 23.49 12.89
CA ARG A 211 9.13 22.90 12.58
C ARG A 211 8.26 22.77 13.84
N TRP A 212 8.83 22.33 14.95
CA TRP A 212 8.15 22.30 16.24
C TRP A 212 7.69 23.70 16.66
N GLU A 213 8.58 24.69 16.64
CA GLU A 213 8.27 26.08 17.02
C GLU A 213 7.17 26.68 16.14
N ASP A 214 7.21 26.47 14.83
CA ASP A 214 6.20 26.92 13.88
C ASP A 214 4.84 26.26 14.16
N ALA A 215 4.81 24.96 14.50
CA ALA A 215 3.59 24.27 14.90
C ALA A 215 2.98 24.87 16.17
N ILE A 216 3.80 25.11 17.20
CA ILE A 216 3.36 25.73 18.46
C ILE A 216 2.88 27.16 18.27
N LYS A 217 3.52 27.92 17.38
CA LYS A 217 3.06 29.26 17.01
C LYS A 217 1.64 29.23 16.42
N LYS A 218 1.34 28.28 15.54
CA LYS A 218 -0.02 28.09 15.00
C LYS A 218 -1.03 27.70 16.08
N VAL A 219 -0.63 26.91 17.09
CA VAL A 219 -1.47 26.59 18.25
C VAL A 219 -1.87 27.87 19.01
N GLN A 220 -0.93 28.81 19.17
CA GLN A 220 -1.13 30.07 19.86
C GLN A 220 -2.04 31.05 19.08
N GLU A 221 -1.85 31.13 17.75
CA GLU A 221 -2.50 32.13 16.91
C GLU A 221 -3.99 31.84 16.66
N THR A 222 -4.40 30.57 16.64
CA THR A 222 -5.74 30.17 16.20
C THR A 222 -6.59 29.57 17.29
N GLN A 223 -7.88 30.00 17.36
CA GLN A 223 -8.88 29.46 18.28
C GLN A 223 -9.84 28.44 17.67
N LYS A 224 -9.88 28.36 16.35
CA LYS A 224 -10.78 27.44 15.64
C LYS A 224 -10.32 25.99 15.89
N ARG A 225 -11.25 25.11 16.29
CA ARG A 225 -10.99 23.69 16.56
C ARG A 225 -11.99 22.85 15.76
N PRO A 226 -11.60 21.72 15.19
CA PRO A 226 -10.21 21.21 15.07
C PRO A 226 -9.36 22.04 14.11
N GLN A 227 -8.02 22.03 14.31
CA GLN A 227 -7.08 22.75 13.46
C GLN A 227 -5.83 21.98 13.17
N LEU A 228 -5.43 21.92 11.89
CA LEU A 228 -4.12 21.44 11.43
C LEU A 228 -3.04 22.46 11.80
N VAL A 229 -2.11 22.10 12.66
CA VAL A 229 -1.00 22.98 13.11
C VAL A 229 0.34 22.59 12.50
N TYR A 230 0.51 21.34 12.13
CA TYR A 230 1.66 20.88 11.38
C TYR A 230 1.20 19.91 10.28
N GLU A 231 1.60 20.19 9.07
CA GLU A 231 1.42 19.30 7.94
C GLU A 231 2.75 18.62 7.64
N GLU A 232 2.76 17.29 7.64
CA GLU A 232 3.95 16.54 7.25
C GLU A 232 4.27 16.87 5.77
N THR A 233 5.53 16.81 5.43
CA THR A 233 5.97 17.01 4.04
C THR A 233 5.18 16.11 3.11
N SER A 234 4.98 16.57 1.85
CA SER A 234 4.25 15.77 0.86
C SER A 234 4.76 14.33 0.83
N ARG A 235 3.88 13.41 0.49
CA ARG A 235 4.23 11.97 0.44
C ARG A 235 5.42 11.71 -0.47
N VAL A 236 5.53 12.47 -1.54
CA VAL A 236 6.68 12.40 -2.46
C VAL A 236 7.98 12.75 -1.74
N VAL A 237 7.99 13.85 -0.99
CA VAL A 237 9.17 14.27 -0.22
C VAL A 237 9.44 13.32 0.95
N ALA A 238 8.40 12.84 1.63
CA ALA A 238 8.55 11.84 2.68
C ALA A 238 9.17 10.54 2.16
N MET A 239 8.75 10.12 0.96
CA MET A 239 9.33 8.97 0.29
C MET A 239 10.77 9.23 -0.14
N LEU A 240 11.07 10.37 -0.76
CA LEU A 240 12.44 10.74 -1.10
C LEU A 240 13.34 10.76 0.14
N ARG A 241 12.86 11.29 1.26
CA ARG A 241 13.60 11.27 2.53
C ARG A 241 14.02 9.85 2.93
N ASP A 242 13.17 8.87 2.67
CA ASP A 242 13.41 7.48 3.04
C ASP A 242 14.16 6.69 1.95
N LEU A 243 13.93 7.01 0.68
CA LEU A 243 14.49 6.30 -0.47
C LEU A 243 15.82 6.88 -0.97
N PHE A 244 15.97 8.20 -0.94
CA PHE A 244 17.09 8.87 -1.60
C PHE A 244 18.46 8.41 -1.08
N ASN A 245 19.27 7.93 -1.98
CA ASN A 245 20.66 7.60 -1.73
C ASN A 245 21.58 8.22 -2.81
N PRO A 246 22.90 8.28 -2.58
CA PRO A 246 23.83 8.86 -3.55
C PRO A 246 23.89 8.17 -4.92
N SER A 247 23.34 6.96 -5.07
CA SER A 247 23.35 6.23 -6.35
C SER A 247 22.29 6.71 -7.36
N TYR A 248 21.37 7.60 -6.95
CA TYR A 248 20.38 8.15 -7.88
C TYR A 248 21.06 9.02 -8.94
N GLU A 249 20.75 8.72 -10.21
CA GLU A 249 21.24 9.47 -11.37
C GLU A 249 20.19 10.44 -11.91
N ASN A 250 18.92 10.05 -11.88
CA ASN A 250 17.82 10.88 -12.38
C ASN A 250 16.56 10.72 -11.52
N ILE A 251 15.81 11.82 -11.42
CA ILE A 251 14.44 11.86 -10.85
C ILE A 251 13.58 12.60 -11.86
N TYR A 252 12.63 11.90 -12.47
CA TYR A 252 11.71 12.46 -13.45
C TYR A 252 10.35 12.72 -12.84
N VAL A 253 9.77 13.90 -13.08
CA VAL A 253 8.46 14.31 -12.57
C VAL A 253 7.68 14.97 -13.69
N ASN A 254 6.41 14.63 -13.86
CA ASN A 254 5.53 15.20 -14.91
C ASN A 254 4.66 16.39 -14.45
N ASP A 255 4.72 16.77 -13.18
CA ASP A 255 3.98 17.90 -12.61
C ASP A 255 4.95 19.00 -12.14
N GLU A 256 4.64 20.28 -12.46
CA GLU A 256 5.54 21.40 -12.20
C GLU A 256 5.64 21.76 -10.70
N GLU A 257 4.52 21.61 -9.96
CA GLU A 257 4.50 21.92 -8.52
C GLU A 257 5.31 20.89 -7.76
N VAL A 258 5.05 19.59 -8.01
CA VAL A 258 5.79 18.49 -7.40
C VAL A 258 7.27 18.52 -7.82
N TYR A 259 7.57 18.89 -9.08
CA TYR A 259 8.96 19.08 -9.52
C TYR A 259 9.69 20.14 -8.68
N LYS A 260 9.08 21.30 -8.45
CA LYS A 260 9.66 22.39 -7.64
C LYS A 260 9.90 21.93 -6.20
N GLU A 261 8.96 21.21 -5.64
CA GLU A 261 9.05 20.66 -4.29
C GLU A 261 10.17 19.62 -4.16
N VAL A 262 10.23 18.64 -5.07
CA VAL A 262 11.27 17.61 -5.13
C VAL A 262 12.65 18.25 -5.33
N LYS A 263 12.77 19.21 -6.25
CA LYS A 263 14.01 19.92 -6.52
C LYS A 263 14.49 20.71 -5.30
N HIS A 264 13.57 21.43 -4.65
CA HIS A 264 13.89 22.15 -3.41
C HIS A 264 14.41 21.19 -2.33
N TYR A 265 13.72 20.07 -2.13
CA TYR A 265 14.13 19.07 -1.15
C TYR A 265 15.50 18.46 -1.47
N VAL A 266 15.74 18.05 -2.72
CA VAL A 266 17.04 17.48 -3.13
C VAL A 266 18.16 18.51 -2.98
N THR A 267 17.90 19.79 -3.30
CA THR A 267 18.86 20.88 -3.09
C THR A 267 19.24 21.07 -1.62
N LEU A 268 18.30 20.87 -0.70
CA LEU A 268 18.56 20.95 0.74
C LEU A 268 19.43 19.79 1.26
N ILE A 269 19.22 18.57 0.74
CA ILE A 269 19.90 17.37 1.28
C ILE A 269 21.16 16.97 0.53
N ALA A 270 21.28 17.36 -0.74
CA ALA A 270 22.41 17.05 -1.62
C ALA A 270 22.52 18.14 -2.72
N PRO A 271 23.04 19.34 -2.37
CA PRO A 271 23.10 20.47 -3.31
C PRO A 271 23.80 20.14 -4.63
N GLU A 272 24.84 19.31 -4.56
CA GLU A 272 25.62 18.82 -5.71
C GLU A 272 24.78 17.97 -6.68
N LYS A 273 23.64 17.41 -6.21
CA LYS A 273 22.75 16.57 -6.99
C LYS A 273 21.44 17.27 -7.41
N ALA A 274 21.29 18.56 -7.20
CA ALA A 274 20.08 19.30 -7.59
C ALA A 274 19.71 19.13 -9.08
N ASN A 275 20.70 18.90 -9.94
CA ASN A 275 20.53 18.76 -11.39
C ASN A 275 19.98 17.40 -11.83
N ILE A 276 19.91 16.39 -10.94
CA ILE A 276 19.33 15.08 -11.30
C ILE A 276 17.80 15.13 -11.40
N VAL A 277 17.18 16.16 -10.80
CA VAL A 277 15.70 16.35 -10.86
C VAL A 277 15.35 16.99 -12.20
N LYS A 278 14.50 16.32 -12.98
CA LYS A 278 14.13 16.72 -14.33
C LYS A 278 12.62 16.78 -14.47
N LEU A 279 12.11 17.88 -15.03
CA LEU A 279 10.72 17.99 -15.40
C LEU A 279 10.48 17.28 -16.73
N TYR A 280 9.57 16.29 -16.71
CA TYR A 280 9.17 15.57 -17.92
C TYR A 280 8.07 16.34 -18.65
N LYS A 281 8.32 16.66 -19.93
CA LYS A 281 7.39 17.41 -20.81
C LYS A 281 7.03 16.63 -22.08
N GLY A 282 7.23 15.31 -22.09
CA GLY A 282 6.91 14.47 -23.23
C GLY A 282 5.40 14.35 -23.48
N THR A 283 5.01 14.06 -24.70
CA THR A 283 3.61 13.80 -25.10
C THR A 283 3.11 12.41 -24.71
N VAL A 284 4.03 11.45 -24.57
CA VAL A 284 3.73 10.10 -24.11
C VAL A 284 3.62 10.10 -22.57
N PRO A 285 2.67 9.38 -21.96
CA PRO A 285 2.63 9.24 -20.51
C PRO A 285 3.98 8.82 -19.94
N ILE A 286 4.39 9.42 -18.82
CA ILE A 286 5.75 9.24 -18.29
C ILE A 286 6.06 7.77 -18.01
N PHE A 287 5.13 6.99 -17.46
CA PHE A 287 5.34 5.58 -17.19
C PHE A 287 5.46 4.72 -18.45
N ASP A 288 4.79 5.10 -19.53
CA ASP A 288 4.94 4.42 -20.83
C ASP A 288 6.31 4.70 -21.44
N ASN A 289 6.78 5.95 -21.36
CA ASN A 289 8.10 6.34 -21.86
C ASN A 289 9.25 5.58 -21.17
N PHE A 290 9.10 5.27 -19.88
CA PHE A 290 10.09 4.50 -19.11
C PHE A 290 9.79 3.00 -19.03
N ASN A 291 8.84 2.49 -19.82
CA ASN A 291 8.38 1.09 -19.79
C ASN A 291 7.86 0.60 -18.42
N VAL A 292 7.49 1.51 -17.53
CA VAL A 292 6.98 1.17 -16.20
C VAL A 292 5.63 0.49 -16.29
N THR A 293 4.69 1.00 -17.10
CA THR A 293 3.35 0.42 -17.29
C THR A 293 3.42 -1.04 -17.76
N LYS A 294 4.32 -1.33 -18.72
CA LYS A 294 4.53 -2.69 -19.21
C LYS A 294 5.06 -3.61 -18.10
N GLN A 295 6.02 -3.13 -17.33
CA GLN A 295 6.59 -3.90 -16.22
C GLN A 295 5.59 -4.12 -15.08
N ILE A 296 4.74 -3.15 -14.75
CA ILE A 296 3.64 -3.33 -13.81
C ILE A 296 2.74 -4.48 -14.28
N LYS A 297 2.24 -4.42 -15.53
CA LYS A 297 1.37 -5.46 -16.08
C LYS A 297 1.98 -6.86 -16.04
N SER A 298 3.29 -6.99 -16.31
CA SER A 298 3.98 -8.29 -16.30
C SER A 298 4.43 -8.77 -14.93
N SER A 299 4.54 -7.87 -13.94
CA SER A 299 5.11 -8.20 -12.63
C SER A 299 4.07 -8.40 -11.51
N PHE A 300 2.79 -8.03 -11.71
CA PHE A 300 1.76 -8.15 -10.65
C PHE A 300 0.80 -9.32 -10.87
N GLY A 301 0.90 -10.06 -11.97
CA GLY A 301 0.13 -11.27 -12.20
C GLY A 301 0.51 -12.43 -11.26
N LYS A 302 -0.31 -13.47 -11.22
CA LYS A 302 -0.04 -14.71 -10.50
C LYS A 302 1.23 -15.41 -11.02
N ILE A 303 1.48 -15.33 -12.33
CA ILE A 303 2.65 -15.91 -13.01
C ILE A 303 3.62 -14.77 -13.34
N VAL A 304 4.86 -14.91 -12.93
CA VAL A 304 5.94 -13.96 -13.17
C VAL A 304 7.05 -14.63 -13.95
N ASN A 305 7.20 -14.25 -15.21
CA ASN A 305 8.27 -14.77 -16.04
C ASN A 305 9.60 -14.09 -15.73
N TYR A 306 10.68 -14.86 -15.70
CA TYR A 306 12.05 -14.37 -15.58
C TYR A 306 12.95 -14.99 -16.66
N LYS A 307 14.22 -15.20 -16.44
CA LYS A 307 15.17 -15.63 -17.48
C LYS A 307 14.73 -16.87 -18.26
N HIS A 308 14.82 -16.80 -19.60
CA HIS A 308 14.75 -17.93 -20.53
C HIS A 308 13.47 -18.79 -20.46
N GLY A 309 12.33 -18.18 -20.13
CA GLY A 309 11.04 -18.88 -20.10
C GLY A 309 10.73 -19.61 -18.78
N ALA A 310 11.62 -19.52 -17.80
CA ALA A 310 11.31 -19.92 -16.43
C ALA A 310 10.38 -18.91 -15.77
N TYR A 311 9.55 -19.34 -14.82
CA TYR A 311 8.57 -18.47 -14.17
C TYR A 311 8.32 -18.87 -12.72
N LEU A 312 7.88 -17.87 -11.93
CA LEU A 312 7.38 -18.04 -10.58
C LEU A 312 5.85 -18.05 -10.60
N ILE A 313 5.23 -18.90 -9.79
CA ILE A 313 3.82 -18.79 -9.43
C ILE A 313 3.76 -18.26 -8.00
N ILE A 314 3.13 -17.10 -7.82
CA ILE A 314 3.02 -16.42 -6.53
C ILE A 314 1.56 -16.45 -6.10
N GLU A 315 1.28 -17.10 -4.98
CA GLU A 315 -0.06 -17.21 -4.40
C GLU A 315 -0.10 -16.67 -2.97
N HIS A 316 -1.24 -16.07 -2.64
CA HIS A 316 -1.53 -15.58 -1.30
C HIS A 316 -2.57 -16.50 -0.66
N THR A 317 -2.22 -17.05 0.49
CA THR A 317 -3.16 -17.75 1.36
C THR A 317 -3.55 -16.84 2.52
N GLU A 318 -4.48 -17.26 3.37
CA GLU A 318 -4.88 -16.49 4.55
C GLU A 318 -3.71 -16.16 5.49
N ALA A 319 -2.76 -17.08 5.66
CA ALA A 319 -1.69 -16.99 6.66
C ALA A 319 -0.30 -16.71 6.08
N LEU A 320 -0.03 -17.09 4.83
CA LEU A 320 1.31 -17.05 4.25
C LEU A 320 1.27 -16.86 2.72
N HIS A 321 2.42 -16.51 2.16
CA HIS A 321 2.64 -16.48 0.73
C HIS A 321 3.37 -17.75 0.29
N VAL A 322 2.95 -18.32 -0.82
CA VAL A 322 3.60 -19.48 -1.44
C VAL A 322 4.14 -19.11 -2.79
N VAL A 323 5.37 -19.52 -3.08
CA VAL A 323 6.03 -19.29 -4.35
C VAL A 323 6.53 -20.61 -4.89
N ASP A 324 6.09 -20.99 -6.10
CA ASP A 324 6.51 -22.18 -6.82
C ASP A 324 7.43 -21.78 -7.98
N VAL A 325 8.55 -22.48 -8.13
CA VAL A 325 9.57 -22.21 -9.16
C VAL A 325 9.45 -23.21 -10.30
N ASN A 326 9.24 -22.72 -11.51
CA ASN A 326 9.08 -23.54 -12.69
C ASN A 326 10.15 -23.25 -13.75
N SER A 327 10.78 -24.29 -14.29
CA SER A 327 11.81 -24.20 -15.35
C SER A 327 11.24 -23.86 -16.74
N GLY A 328 9.93 -23.99 -16.93
CA GLY A 328 9.30 -23.79 -18.24
C GLY A 328 9.84 -24.76 -19.31
N ASN A 329 9.96 -24.27 -20.55
CA ASN A 329 10.41 -25.08 -21.70
C ASN A 329 11.95 -25.28 -21.76
N ARG A 330 12.67 -25.07 -20.66
CA ARG A 330 14.14 -25.05 -20.62
C ARG A 330 14.81 -26.44 -20.58
N THR A 331 14.12 -27.48 -20.98
CA THR A 331 14.60 -28.88 -20.93
C THR A 331 15.77 -29.23 -21.89
N ARG A 332 16.35 -28.25 -22.62
CA ARG A 332 17.35 -28.48 -23.68
C ARG A 332 18.72 -27.84 -23.42
N SER A 333 19.20 -27.66 -22.18
CA SER A 333 20.59 -27.25 -22.00
C SER A 333 21.51 -28.47 -21.96
N ASN A 334 22.64 -28.40 -22.70
CA ASN A 334 23.66 -29.46 -22.76
C ASN A 334 24.45 -29.67 -21.45
N ASN A 335 24.12 -28.95 -20.39
CA ASN A 335 24.94 -28.83 -19.16
C ASN A 335 24.54 -29.79 -18.02
N GLY A 336 23.68 -30.76 -18.27
CA GLY A 336 23.20 -31.68 -17.23
C GLY A 336 22.00 -31.13 -16.42
N GLN A 337 21.25 -32.01 -15.80
CA GLN A 337 20.01 -31.68 -15.10
C GLN A 337 20.26 -30.81 -13.83
N GLU A 338 21.29 -31.12 -13.07
CA GLU A 338 21.66 -30.42 -11.81
C GLU A 338 22.09 -28.96 -12.09
N ALA A 339 23.00 -28.76 -13.05
CA ALA A 339 23.46 -27.41 -13.43
C ALA A 339 22.30 -26.54 -13.97
N ASN A 340 21.34 -27.14 -14.66
CA ASN A 340 20.15 -26.44 -15.12
C ASN A 340 19.22 -26.06 -13.96
N ALA A 341 19.03 -26.96 -12.98
CA ALA A 341 18.22 -26.68 -11.79
C ALA A 341 18.83 -25.53 -10.98
N LEU A 342 20.15 -25.55 -10.76
CA LEU A 342 20.86 -24.47 -10.06
C LEU A 342 20.70 -23.11 -10.77
N ASP A 343 20.91 -23.05 -12.10
CA ASP A 343 20.79 -21.77 -12.84
C ASP A 343 19.36 -21.21 -12.84
N VAL A 344 18.34 -22.09 -12.94
CA VAL A 344 16.93 -21.70 -12.80
C VAL A 344 16.65 -21.18 -11.39
N ASN A 345 17.10 -21.88 -10.36
CA ASN A 345 16.89 -21.49 -8.97
C ASN A 345 17.61 -20.18 -8.60
N LEU A 346 18.82 -19.94 -9.13
CA LEU A 346 19.52 -18.66 -8.92
C LEU A 346 18.78 -17.51 -9.58
N GLY A 347 18.26 -17.71 -10.80
CA GLY A 347 17.40 -16.72 -11.46
C GLY A 347 16.08 -16.47 -10.70
N ALA A 348 15.50 -17.54 -10.14
CA ALA A 348 14.31 -17.45 -9.29
C ALA A 348 14.59 -16.64 -8.01
N ALA A 349 15.75 -16.83 -7.36
CA ALA A 349 16.13 -16.07 -6.18
C ALA A 349 16.33 -14.58 -6.49
N ASP A 350 16.89 -14.24 -7.66
CA ASP A 350 17.04 -12.85 -8.09
C ASP A 350 15.67 -12.18 -8.30
N GLU A 351 14.77 -12.86 -9.02
CA GLU A 351 13.44 -12.34 -9.29
C GLU A 351 12.57 -12.30 -8.03
N LEU A 352 12.64 -13.34 -7.19
CA LEU A 352 11.89 -13.37 -5.93
C LEU A 352 12.25 -12.19 -5.02
N ALA A 353 13.54 -11.90 -4.84
CA ALA A 353 13.97 -10.76 -4.05
C ALA A 353 13.42 -9.43 -4.61
N ARG A 354 13.34 -9.30 -5.94
CA ARG A 354 12.71 -8.17 -6.61
C ARG A 354 11.21 -8.12 -6.33
N GLN A 355 10.51 -9.25 -6.44
CA GLN A 355 9.06 -9.35 -6.22
C GLN A 355 8.66 -9.07 -4.77
N LEU A 356 9.44 -9.51 -3.79
CA LEU A 356 9.22 -9.20 -2.37
C LEU A 356 9.25 -7.68 -2.11
N ARG A 357 10.17 -6.96 -2.75
CA ARG A 357 10.26 -5.49 -2.67
C ARG A 357 9.14 -4.81 -3.45
N LEU A 358 8.90 -5.25 -4.71
CA LEU A 358 7.95 -4.63 -5.63
C LEU A 358 6.51 -4.72 -5.13
N ARG A 359 6.10 -5.89 -4.63
CA ARG A 359 4.75 -6.14 -4.09
C ARG A 359 4.62 -5.82 -2.60
N ASP A 360 5.69 -5.42 -1.95
CA ASP A 360 5.78 -5.20 -0.49
C ASP A 360 5.26 -6.41 0.33
N MET A 361 5.57 -7.62 -0.16
CA MET A 361 5.13 -8.87 0.46
C MET A 361 5.77 -9.02 1.84
N GLY A 362 4.96 -9.20 2.87
CA GLY A 362 5.41 -9.35 4.25
C GLY A 362 4.67 -10.45 5.00
N GLY A 363 5.26 -10.95 6.05
CA GLY A 363 4.78 -12.10 6.80
C GLY A 363 5.66 -13.33 6.54
N ILE A 364 5.03 -14.49 6.44
CA ILE A 364 5.71 -15.76 6.16
C ILE A 364 5.63 -16.02 4.65
N ILE A 365 6.77 -16.30 4.04
CA ILE A 365 6.89 -16.67 2.63
C ILE A 365 7.57 -18.04 2.57
N VAL A 366 6.96 -18.98 1.87
CA VAL A 366 7.50 -20.31 1.61
C VAL A 366 7.76 -20.43 0.11
N VAL A 367 8.98 -20.81 -0.23
CA VAL A 367 9.41 -20.94 -1.62
C VAL A 367 9.78 -22.38 -1.91
N ASP A 368 9.16 -22.95 -2.93
CA ASP A 368 9.45 -24.29 -3.44
C ASP A 368 10.39 -24.16 -4.63
N PHE A 369 11.67 -24.43 -4.39
CA PHE A 369 12.71 -24.41 -5.42
C PHE A 369 12.81 -25.76 -6.10
N ILE A 370 13.29 -25.78 -7.34
CA ILE A 370 13.56 -27.02 -8.06
C ILE A 370 14.57 -27.84 -7.26
N ASP A 371 14.31 -29.15 -7.12
CA ASP A 371 15.15 -30.08 -6.37
C ASP A 371 16.60 -30.07 -6.85
N MET A 372 17.52 -30.04 -5.88
CA MET A 372 18.97 -30.09 -6.08
C MET A 372 19.57 -31.18 -5.18
N SER A 373 20.30 -32.09 -5.78
CA SER A 373 20.91 -33.23 -5.07
C SER A 373 22.14 -32.79 -4.25
N LEU A 374 22.95 -31.85 -4.80
CA LEU A 374 24.20 -31.43 -4.17
C LEU A 374 23.95 -30.42 -3.04
N ALA A 375 24.59 -30.68 -1.90
CA ALA A 375 24.51 -29.76 -0.75
C ALA A 375 25.17 -28.40 -1.03
N GLU A 376 26.22 -28.40 -1.87
CA GLU A 376 26.92 -27.20 -2.29
C GLU A 376 25.99 -26.26 -3.08
N ASP A 377 25.20 -26.80 -4.01
CA ASP A 377 24.26 -26.02 -4.83
C ASP A 377 23.17 -25.39 -3.95
N ARG A 378 22.66 -26.13 -2.96
CA ARG A 378 21.71 -25.58 -1.98
C ARG A 378 22.31 -24.45 -1.16
N GLN A 379 23.59 -24.55 -0.80
CA GLN A 379 24.29 -23.48 -0.08
C GLN A 379 24.50 -22.24 -0.97
N ILE A 380 24.90 -22.42 -2.22
CA ILE A 380 25.06 -21.34 -3.20
C ILE A 380 23.74 -20.59 -3.39
N LEU A 381 22.62 -21.31 -3.53
CA LEU A 381 21.30 -20.70 -3.64
C LEU A 381 20.93 -19.89 -2.38
N TYR A 382 21.15 -20.44 -1.20
CA TYR A 382 20.90 -19.74 0.07
C TYR A 382 21.71 -18.44 0.17
N GLU A 383 23.00 -18.50 -0.14
CA GLU A 383 23.88 -17.33 -0.11
C GLU A 383 23.46 -16.26 -1.14
N ARG A 384 23.02 -16.70 -2.34
CA ARG A 384 22.48 -15.79 -3.36
C ARG A 384 21.24 -15.07 -2.87
N MET A 385 20.30 -15.79 -2.25
CA MET A 385 19.10 -15.18 -1.70
C MET A 385 19.43 -14.20 -0.57
N CYS A 386 20.31 -14.55 0.35
CA CYS A 386 20.78 -13.67 1.41
C CYS A 386 21.43 -12.39 0.86
N LYS A 387 22.27 -12.52 -0.18
CA LYS A 387 22.92 -11.39 -0.85
C LYS A 387 21.90 -10.45 -1.50
N ASN A 388 20.92 -10.98 -2.21
CA ASN A 388 19.90 -10.21 -2.89
C ASN A 388 19.01 -9.43 -1.90
N MET A 389 18.69 -10.06 -0.77
CA MET A 389 17.87 -9.45 0.27
C MET A 389 18.61 -8.41 1.12
N GLN A 390 19.93 -8.27 1.03
CA GLN A 390 20.67 -7.19 1.71
C GLN A 390 20.20 -5.79 1.30
N LYS A 391 19.67 -5.65 0.09
CA LYS A 391 19.12 -4.38 -0.43
C LYS A 391 17.72 -4.06 0.12
N ASP A 392 17.04 -5.03 0.71
CA ASP A 392 15.70 -4.84 1.26
C ASP A 392 15.77 -4.06 2.59
N ARG A 393 14.96 -3.04 2.70
CA ARG A 393 14.88 -2.20 3.91
C ARG A 393 14.06 -2.82 5.02
N ALA A 394 13.13 -3.72 4.69
CA ALA A 394 12.35 -4.44 5.66
C ALA A 394 13.24 -5.42 6.45
N ARG A 395 12.94 -5.61 7.73
CA ARG A 395 13.59 -6.68 8.51
C ARG A 395 13.13 -8.02 7.96
N HIS A 396 14.06 -8.89 7.69
CA HIS A 396 13.79 -10.22 7.19
C HIS A 396 14.74 -11.24 7.84
N ASN A 397 14.29 -12.48 7.84
CA ASN A 397 15.10 -13.64 8.22
C ASN A 397 14.88 -14.73 7.18
N ILE A 398 15.95 -15.36 6.74
CA ILE A 398 15.95 -16.41 5.72
C ILE A 398 16.51 -17.66 6.35
N LEU A 399 15.78 -18.74 6.28
CA LEU A 399 16.26 -20.05 6.75
C LEU A 399 16.88 -20.82 5.57
N PRO A 400 17.95 -21.60 5.80
CA PRO A 400 18.50 -22.50 4.78
C PRO A 400 17.43 -23.44 4.22
N LEU A 401 17.66 -23.98 3.01
CA LEU A 401 16.74 -24.94 2.41
C LEU A 401 16.52 -26.15 3.32
N SER A 402 15.27 -26.52 3.47
CA SER A 402 14.89 -27.76 4.17
C SER A 402 15.34 -29.00 3.36
N LYS A 403 15.21 -30.17 3.95
CA LYS A 403 15.45 -31.44 3.25
C LYS A 403 14.50 -31.68 2.06
N PHE A 404 13.38 -30.95 2.04
CA PHE A 404 12.35 -31.01 0.98
C PHE A 404 12.47 -29.90 -0.05
N GLY A 405 13.61 -29.21 -0.16
CA GLY A 405 13.81 -28.13 -1.13
C GLY A 405 13.14 -26.79 -0.77
N LEU A 406 12.41 -26.70 0.34
CA LEU A 406 11.68 -25.50 0.73
C LEU A 406 12.57 -24.48 1.43
N MET A 407 12.52 -23.22 0.98
CA MET A 407 13.11 -22.07 1.68
C MET A 407 12.03 -21.28 2.40
N GLN A 408 12.27 -20.94 3.67
CA GLN A 408 11.36 -20.14 4.48
C GLN A 408 11.96 -18.76 4.70
N ILE A 409 11.14 -17.72 4.42
CA ILE A 409 11.52 -16.33 4.59
C ILE A 409 10.46 -15.66 5.48
N THR A 410 10.90 -14.95 6.50
CA THR A 410 10.03 -14.04 7.25
C THR A 410 10.42 -12.60 6.95
N ARG A 411 9.47 -11.77 6.55
CA ARG A 411 9.69 -10.35 6.23
C ARG A 411 8.69 -9.49 7.00
N GLN A 412 9.18 -8.44 7.65
CA GLN A 412 8.33 -7.50 8.36
C GLN A 412 7.40 -6.79 7.38
N ARG A 413 6.10 -6.74 7.70
CA ARG A 413 5.13 -5.92 6.96
C ARG A 413 5.43 -4.44 7.26
N VAL A 414 5.87 -3.70 6.27
CA VAL A 414 6.15 -2.26 6.37
C VAL A 414 4.92 -1.46 5.92
N ARG A 415 4.22 -1.98 4.90
CA ARG A 415 2.99 -1.41 4.32
C ARG A 415 2.00 -2.55 4.02
N PRO A 416 0.75 -2.24 3.69
CA PRO A 416 -0.13 -3.22 3.06
C PRO A 416 0.54 -3.78 1.81
N ALA A 417 0.41 -5.09 1.59
CA ALA A 417 0.90 -5.70 0.35
C ALA A 417 0.22 -5.00 -0.84
N MET A 418 1.01 -4.64 -1.85
CA MET A 418 0.49 -4.00 -3.04
C MET A 418 -0.06 -5.07 -3.97
N ASP A 419 -1.35 -5.02 -4.20
CA ASP A 419 -2.04 -5.83 -5.19
C ASP A 419 -2.57 -4.88 -6.28
N VAL A 420 -1.94 -4.93 -7.44
CA VAL A 420 -2.41 -4.21 -8.63
C VAL A 420 -3.26 -5.19 -9.41
N ASN A 421 -4.57 -4.97 -9.38
CA ASN A 421 -5.49 -5.80 -10.15
C ASN A 421 -5.27 -5.55 -11.66
N VAL A 422 -4.47 -6.42 -12.28
CA VAL A 422 -4.17 -6.37 -13.73
C VAL A 422 -5.14 -7.19 -14.57
N GLU A 423 -6.09 -7.88 -13.94
CA GLU A 423 -7.06 -8.76 -14.57
C GLU A 423 -8.49 -8.32 -14.23
N GLU A 424 -9.35 -8.32 -15.20
CA GLU A 424 -10.78 -8.13 -15.00
C GLU A 424 -11.47 -9.50 -14.88
N THR A 425 -12.45 -9.58 -14.00
CA THR A 425 -13.27 -10.79 -13.90
C THR A 425 -13.97 -11.05 -15.23
N CYS A 426 -13.70 -12.20 -15.85
CA CYS A 426 -14.32 -12.57 -17.11
C CYS A 426 -15.85 -12.47 -17.02
N PRO A 427 -16.52 -11.61 -17.82
CA PRO A 427 -17.97 -11.44 -17.76
C PRO A 427 -18.76 -12.70 -18.19
N THR A 428 -18.10 -13.63 -18.88
CA THR A 428 -18.73 -14.86 -19.36
C THR A 428 -18.78 -15.95 -18.29
N CYS A 429 -17.71 -16.14 -17.52
CA CYS A 429 -17.61 -17.21 -16.53
C CYS A 429 -17.56 -16.70 -15.07
N PHE A 430 -17.53 -15.38 -14.85
CA PHE A 430 -17.40 -14.75 -13.53
C PHE A 430 -16.19 -15.29 -12.71
N GLY A 431 -15.05 -15.50 -13.40
CA GLY A 431 -13.83 -16.01 -12.77
C GLY A 431 -13.77 -17.54 -12.61
N LYS A 432 -14.83 -18.29 -12.96
CA LYS A 432 -14.88 -19.75 -12.80
C LYS A 432 -14.01 -20.55 -13.79
N GLY A 433 -13.52 -19.90 -14.87
CA GLY A 433 -12.72 -20.53 -15.93
C GLY A 433 -13.49 -21.53 -16.78
N LYS A 434 -14.70 -21.93 -16.39
CA LYS A 434 -15.57 -22.88 -17.09
C LYS A 434 -16.99 -22.34 -17.15
N ILE A 435 -17.69 -22.60 -18.24
CA ILE A 435 -19.11 -22.31 -18.43
C ILE A 435 -19.86 -23.61 -18.67
N LYS A 436 -21.17 -23.63 -18.42
CA LYS A 436 -22.03 -24.77 -18.81
C LYS A 436 -21.96 -24.97 -20.32
N SER A 437 -22.15 -26.21 -20.78
CA SER A 437 -22.16 -26.50 -22.21
C SER A 437 -23.27 -25.70 -22.91
N SER A 438 -22.92 -25.00 -23.99
CA SER A 438 -23.86 -24.21 -24.78
C SER A 438 -24.71 -25.08 -25.73
N ILE A 439 -24.34 -26.37 -25.92
CA ILE A 439 -24.98 -27.29 -26.88
C ILE A 439 -26.45 -27.48 -26.60
N LEU A 440 -26.82 -27.62 -25.33
CA LEU A 440 -28.22 -27.85 -24.92
C LEU A 440 -28.94 -26.56 -24.48
N PHE A 441 -28.31 -25.39 -24.60
CA PHE A 441 -28.87 -24.15 -24.07
C PHE A 441 -30.16 -23.72 -24.79
N THR A 442 -30.20 -23.86 -26.10
CA THR A 442 -31.40 -23.56 -26.91
C THR A 442 -32.54 -24.50 -26.59
N ASP A 443 -32.28 -25.78 -26.33
CA ASP A 443 -33.29 -26.77 -25.95
C ASP A 443 -33.80 -26.51 -24.54
N GLN A 444 -32.92 -26.09 -23.64
CA GLN A 444 -33.35 -25.63 -22.29
C GLN A 444 -34.24 -24.40 -22.35
N LEU A 445 -33.90 -23.42 -23.22
CA LEU A 445 -34.75 -22.26 -23.44
C LEU A 445 -36.12 -22.67 -24.01
N GLU A 446 -36.17 -23.56 -25.01
CA GLU A 446 -37.39 -24.04 -25.59
C GLU A 446 -38.28 -24.78 -24.56
N ASN A 447 -37.69 -25.63 -23.72
CA ASN A 447 -38.39 -26.30 -22.63
C ASN A 447 -38.99 -25.33 -21.60
N LYS A 448 -38.24 -24.24 -21.30
CA LYS A 448 -38.76 -23.19 -20.39
C LYS A 448 -39.88 -22.38 -21.07
N ILE A 449 -39.79 -22.09 -22.37
CA ILE A 449 -40.84 -21.45 -23.14
C ILE A 449 -42.10 -22.34 -23.17
N ASP A 450 -41.92 -23.65 -23.38
CA ASP A 450 -43.03 -24.61 -23.35
C ASP A 450 -43.76 -24.61 -22.00
N LYS A 451 -42.98 -24.67 -20.88
CA LYS A 451 -43.55 -24.53 -19.53
C LYS A 451 -44.31 -23.21 -19.36
N LEU A 452 -43.75 -22.12 -19.82
CA LEU A 452 -44.33 -20.78 -19.66
C LEU A 452 -45.67 -20.66 -20.39
N VAL A 453 -45.72 -21.14 -21.65
CA VAL A 453 -46.90 -21.02 -22.49
C VAL A 453 -47.96 -22.07 -22.15
N ASN A 454 -47.56 -23.35 -22.04
CA ASN A 454 -48.51 -24.46 -21.92
C ASN A 454 -48.93 -24.81 -20.48
N LYS A 455 -48.03 -24.55 -19.48
CA LYS A 455 -48.34 -24.83 -18.07
C LYS A 455 -48.77 -23.58 -17.29
N ILE A 456 -48.10 -22.43 -17.51
CA ILE A 456 -48.40 -21.19 -16.77
C ILE A 456 -49.41 -20.33 -17.53
N GLY A 457 -49.57 -20.52 -18.86
CA GLY A 457 -50.58 -19.82 -19.66
C GLY A 457 -50.16 -18.42 -20.17
N ILE A 458 -48.88 -18.04 -20.00
CA ILE A 458 -48.36 -16.73 -20.43
C ILE A 458 -47.93 -16.83 -21.90
N LYS A 459 -48.73 -16.28 -22.81
CA LYS A 459 -48.51 -16.33 -24.27
C LYS A 459 -47.74 -15.14 -24.82
N ASN A 460 -47.58 -14.05 -24.05
CA ASN A 460 -46.85 -12.86 -24.48
C ASN A 460 -45.79 -12.50 -23.42
N PHE A 461 -44.49 -12.64 -23.81
CA PHE A 461 -43.37 -12.45 -22.89
C PHE A 461 -42.11 -12.02 -23.65
N TYR A 462 -41.17 -11.43 -22.88
CA TYR A 462 -39.86 -10.99 -23.35
C TYR A 462 -38.80 -11.90 -22.74
N LEU A 463 -38.00 -12.55 -23.60
CA LEU A 463 -36.84 -13.34 -23.25
C LEU A 463 -35.60 -12.49 -23.37
N HIS A 464 -35.01 -12.08 -22.24
CA HIS A 464 -33.76 -11.34 -22.19
C HIS A 464 -32.59 -12.32 -22.17
N VAL A 465 -31.65 -12.17 -23.11
CA VAL A 465 -30.46 -13.01 -23.24
C VAL A 465 -29.26 -12.17 -23.66
N HIS A 466 -28.05 -12.74 -23.50
CA HIS A 466 -26.82 -12.11 -23.95
C HIS A 466 -26.86 -11.76 -25.46
N PRO A 467 -26.22 -10.66 -25.92
CA PRO A 467 -26.26 -10.22 -27.33
C PRO A 467 -25.91 -11.30 -28.35
N TYR A 468 -24.87 -12.12 -28.08
CA TYR A 468 -24.49 -13.21 -28.97
C TYR A 468 -25.54 -14.31 -29.07
N VAL A 469 -26.20 -14.63 -27.95
CA VAL A 469 -27.30 -15.60 -27.94
C VAL A 469 -28.52 -15.04 -28.66
N ALA A 470 -28.85 -13.77 -28.48
CA ALA A 470 -29.93 -13.11 -29.21
C ALA A 470 -29.65 -13.10 -30.73
N ALA A 471 -28.43 -12.81 -31.14
CA ALA A 471 -28.01 -12.86 -32.53
C ALA A 471 -28.19 -14.27 -33.12
N TYR A 472 -27.72 -15.31 -32.40
CA TYR A 472 -27.88 -16.71 -32.82
C TYR A 472 -29.36 -17.12 -32.94
N ILE A 473 -30.20 -16.79 -31.96
CA ILE A 473 -31.63 -17.12 -31.96
C ILE A 473 -32.37 -16.43 -33.12
N ASN A 474 -31.94 -15.21 -33.50
CA ASN A 474 -32.55 -14.43 -34.60
C ASN A 474 -31.90 -14.70 -35.97
N GLN A 475 -30.88 -15.54 -36.09
CA GLN A 475 -30.13 -15.75 -37.31
C GLN A 475 -30.95 -16.52 -38.36
N GLY A 476 -30.97 -15.97 -39.60
CA GLY A 476 -31.53 -16.61 -40.77
C GLY A 476 -33.04 -16.50 -40.97
N ILE A 477 -33.49 -16.93 -42.16
CA ILE A 477 -34.93 -16.87 -42.57
C ILE A 477 -35.79 -17.81 -41.72
N PHE A 478 -35.27 -18.98 -41.33
CA PHE A 478 -35.91 -19.96 -40.44
C PHE A 478 -35.29 -19.91 -39.03
N SER A 479 -35.19 -18.70 -38.46
CA SER A 479 -34.59 -18.51 -37.16
C SER A 479 -35.30 -19.29 -36.04
N LEU A 480 -34.58 -19.64 -34.95
CA LEU A 480 -35.14 -20.28 -33.77
C LEU A 480 -36.33 -19.47 -33.20
N LYS A 481 -36.22 -18.15 -33.20
CA LYS A 481 -37.33 -17.26 -32.81
C LYS A 481 -38.58 -17.49 -33.63
N ARG A 482 -38.47 -17.60 -34.97
CA ARG A 482 -39.61 -17.87 -35.87
C ARG A 482 -40.19 -19.25 -35.62
N LYS A 483 -39.35 -20.28 -35.37
CA LYS A 483 -39.81 -21.63 -35.01
C LYS A 483 -40.61 -21.60 -33.72
N TRP A 484 -40.13 -20.88 -32.70
CA TRP A 484 -40.85 -20.71 -31.45
C TRP A 484 -42.15 -19.90 -31.61
N GLN A 485 -42.14 -18.87 -32.43
CA GLN A 485 -43.34 -18.09 -32.74
C GLN A 485 -44.41 -18.92 -33.48
N MET A 486 -44.00 -19.80 -34.39
CA MET A 486 -44.95 -20.73 -35.05
C MET A 486 -45.50 -21.78 -34.11
N LYS A 487 -44.68 -22.26 -33.17
CA LYS A 487 -45.07 -23.31 -32.21
C LYS A 487 -45.87 -22.77 -31.01
N TYR A 488 -45.50 -21.63 -30.49
CA TYR A 488 -46.04 -21.09 -29.23
C TYR A 488 -46.83 -19.78 -29.39
N GLY A 489 -46.89 -19.23 -30.59
CA GLY A 489 -47.57 -17.96 -30.87
C GLY A 489 -46.61 -16.78 -31.04
N PHE A 490 -47.10 -15.71 -31.68
CA PHE A 490 -46.28 -14.52 -32.02
C PHE A 490 -45.87 -13.66 -30.81
N GLY A 491 -46.32 -13.98 -29.60
CA GLY A 491 -45.97 -13.28 -28.37
C GLY A 491 -44.58 -13.58 -27.81
N VAL A 492 -43.76 -14.38 -28.49
CA VAL A 492 -42.36 -14.66 -28.12
C VAL A 492 -41.45 -13.54 -28.61
N HIS A 493 -40.96 -12.72 -27.70
CA HIS A 493 -40.05 -11.61 -28.01
C HIS A 493 -38.67 -11.87 -27.43
N VAL A 494 -37.62 -11.87 -28.26
CA VAL A 494 -36.23 -12.03 -27.83
C VAL A 494 -35.55 -10.67 -27.78
N VAL A 495 -35.02 -10.31 -26.61
CA VAL A 495 -34.39 -9.01 -26.31
C VAL A 495 -32.92 -9.22 -25.97
N SER A 496 -32.04 -8.46 -26.64
CA SER A 496 -30.62 -8.42 -26.35
C SER A 496 -30.34 -7.58 -25.11
N SER A 497 -29.61 -8.12 -24.11
CA SER A 497 -29.22 -7.41 -22.89
C SER A 497 -27.74 -7.64 -22.59
N GLN A 498 -26.96 -6.55 -22.52
CA GLN A 498 -25.55 -6.59 -22.12
C GLN A 498 -25.34 -6.93 -20.63
N LYS A 499 -26.41 -6.86 -19.83
CA LYS A 499 -26.35 -7.20 -18.40
C LYS A 499 -26.41 -8.71 -18.15
N MET A 500 -26.80 -9.50 -19.17
CA MET A 500 -26.89 -10.95 -19.08
C MET A 500 -25.54 -11.61 -19.33
N ALA A 501 -25.13 -12.56 -18.49
CA ALA A 501 -24.01 -13.44 -18.78
C ALA A 501 -24.32 -14.35 -20.00
N PHE A 502 -23.28 -14.93 -20.62
CA PHE A 502 -23.39 -15.63 -21.91
C PHE A 502 -24.52 -16.69 -21.98
N LEU A 503 -24.71 -17.48 -20.91
CA LEU A 503 -25.77 -18.50 -20.82
C LEU A 503 -26.82 -18.17 -19.76
N GLN A 504 -26.97 -16.91 -19.41
CA GLN A 504 -28.03 -16.42 -18.52
C GLN A 504 -29.21 -15.94 -19.33
N TYR A 505 -30.39 -16.16 -18.81
CA TYR A 505 -31.67 -15.71 -19.42
C TYR A 505 -32.65 -15.31 -18.34
N GLU A 506 -33.54 -14.39 -18.69
CA GLU A 506 -34.63 -13.94 -17.84
C GLU A 506 -35.89 -13.75 -18.66
N PHE A 507 -37.04 -14.11 -18.08
CA PHE A 507 -38.34 -13.90 -18.69
C PHE A 507 -39.07 -12.74 -18.02
N TYR A 508 -39.69 -11.90 -18.83
CA TYR A 508 -40.51 -10.78 -18.39
C TYR A 508 -41.86 -10.85 -19.06
N ASP A 509 -42.94 -10.47 -18.35
CA ASP A 509 -44.28 -10.39 -18.90
C ASP A 509 -44.49 -9.15 -19.78
N SER A 510 -45.69 -8.96 -20.32
CA SER A 510 -46.08 -7.79 -21.11
C SER A 510 -46.04 -6.47 -20.34
N LYS A 511 -46.06 -6.50 -19.01
CA LYS A 511 -45.92 -5.34 -18.10
C LYS A 511 -44.47 -5.07 -17.70
N LYS A 512 -43.52 -5.87 -18.20
CA LYS A 512 -42.11 -5.86 -17.83
C LYS A 512 -41.82 -6.30 -16.38
N GLU A 513 -42.72 -7.11 -15.80
CA GLU A 513 -42.48 -7.74 -14.51
C GLU A 513 -41.69 -9.04 -14.71
N PHE A 514 -40.70 -9.29 -13.84
CA PHE A 514 -39.87 -10.50 -13.89
C PHE A 514 -40.71 -11.73 -13.58
N ILE A 515 -40.60 -12.76 -14.42
CA ILE A 515 -41.27 -14.05 -14.23
C ILE A 515 -40.29 -15.01 -13.57
N ASP A 516 -40.47 -15.28 -12.26
CA ASP A 516 -39.65 -16.24 -11.53
C ASP A 516 -40.05 -17.68 -11.87
N MET A 517 -39.22 -18.33 -12.67
CA MET A 517 -39.33 -19.74 -13.01
C MET A 517 -38.58 -20.60 -12.01
N LYS A 518 -39.00 -20.66 -10.73
CA LYS A 518 -38.37 -21.53 -9.72
C LYS A 518 -38.22 -22.95 -10.25
N GLU A 519 -37.02 -23.49 -10.19
CA GLU A 519 -36.78 -24.91 -10.36
C GLU A 519 -37.45 -25.61 -9.18
N GLU A 520 -38.50 -26.39 -9.44
CA GLU A 520 -38.92 -27.46 -8.54
C GLU A 520 -37.69 -28.37 -8.42
N SER A 521 -37.05 -28.37 -7.24
CA SER A 521 -36.00 -29.33 -6.89
C SER A 521 -36.55 -30.72 -7.18
N GLU A 522 -35.94 -31.40 -8.13
CA GLU A 522 -36.08 -32.84 -8.27
C GLU A 522 -35.65 -33.47 -6.95
N THR A 523 -36.62 -33.96 -6.19
CA THR A 523 -36.47 -34.91 -5.09
C THR A 523 -35.92 -36.23 -5.60
#